data_0b96c8ebe3abb4f94f9addfe5e8992c3
#
_entry.id   0b96c8ebe3abb4f94f9addfe5e8992c3
#
_cell.length_a   1.000
_cell.length_b   1.000
_cell.length_c   1.000
_cell.angle_alpha   90.00
_cell.angle_beta   90.00
_cell.angle_gamma   90.00
#
_symmetry.space_group_name_H-M   'P 1'
#
loop_
_entity.id
_entity.type
_entity.pdbx_description
1 polymer ?
#
loop_
_entity_poly.entity_id
_entity_poly.type
_entity_poly.pdbx_seq_one_letter_code
_entity_poly.pdbx_strand_id
1 'polypeptide(L)'
;MKQLLYSHGEPAGIGVDLILHLSKSKFLEKINAPFVCIADSKLLESRAKILGLKLKFIELQQLEKALQNKAGIVQFIKIADCKDPSPGKLNPNNAKYVIKNLNFGIKEASKNKKIGLVTGPIQKSNIMDGGFAGFQGHTEWIQKKTKSSNVVMLLSSYWQMKARVQNSCSTYPYSTKGRT
;
A
#
# COMPACT_ATOMS: atom_id res chain seq x y z
N MET A 1 17.68 2.24 1.49
CA MET A 1 16.35 2.86 1.36
C MET A 1 16.21 3.92 2.43
N LYS A 2 15.71 5.13 2.10
CA LYS A 2 15.63 6.23 3.07
C LYS A 2 14.20 6.51 3.55
N GLN A 3 13.17 6.02 2.86
CA GLN A 3 11.77 6.23 3.21
C GLN A 3 10.87 5.15 2.63
N LEU A 4 9.81 4.81 3.31
CA LEU A 4 8.75 3.91 2.87
C LEU A 4 7.42 4.66 2.76
N LEU A 5 6.79 4.58 1.60
CA LEU A 5 5.42 5.05 1.37
C LEU A 5 4.47 3.85 1.42
N TYR A 6 3.39 3.98 2.16
CA TYR A 6 2.36 2.96 2.27
C TYR A 6 1.05 3.43 1.62
N SER A 7 0.69 2.82 0.51
CA SER A 7 -0.65 2.93 -0.07
C SER A 7 -1.53 1.84 0.51
N HIS A 8 -2.44 2.19 1.42
CA HIS A 8 -3.21 1.23 2.21
C HIS A 8 -4.22 0.39 1.41
N GLY A 9 -4.48 0.76 0.15
CA GLY A 9 -5.38 0.03 -0.73
C GLY A 9 -6.86 0.37 -0.50
N GLU A 10 -7.71 -0.65 -0.39
CA GLU A 10 -9.16 -0.50 -0.23
C GLU A 10 -9.53 0.11 1.14
N PRO A 11 -10.25 1.26 1.19
CA PRO A 11 -10.64 1.89 2.44
C PRO A 11 -11.56 1.03 3.32
N ALA A 12 -12.38 0.19 2.71
CA ALA A 12 -13.25 -0.76 3.43
C ALA A 12 -12.51 -1.98 3.96
N GLY A 13 -11.26 -2.20 3.49
CA GLY A 13 -10.44 -3.37 3.80
C GLY A 13 -9.54 -3.19 5.02
N ILE A 14 -8.68 -4.18 5.22
CA ILE A 14 -7.78 -4.30 6.38
C ILE A 14 -6.52 -3.45 6.28
N GLY A 15 -6.22 -2.83 5.12
CA GLY A 15 -4.98 -2.08 4.92
C GLY A 15 -4.82 -0.92 5.89
N VAL A 16 -5.91 -0.24 6.21
CA VAL A 16 -5.93 0.83 7.21
C VAL A 16 -5.71 0.28 8.61
N ASP A 17 -6.33 -0.85 8.94
CA ASP A 17 -6.19 -1.48 10.27
C ASP A 17 -4.75 -1.89 10.53
N LEU A 18 -4.09 -2.46 9.50
CA LEU A 18 -2.68 -2.87 9.58
C LEU A 18 -1.76 -1.71 9.95
N ILE A 19 -1.86 -0.56 9.28
CA ILE A 19 -0.98 0.58 9.59
C ILE A 19 -1.27 1.16 10.97
N LEU A 20 -2.52 1.20 11.42
CA LEU A 20 -2.88 1.70 12.74
C LEU A 20 -2.33 0.79 13.84
N HIS A 21 -2.47 -0.54 13.71
CA HIS A 21 -1.89 -1.50 14.65
C HIS A 21 -0.36 -1.48 14.65
N LEU A 22 0.28 -1.44 13.47
CA LEU A 22 1.73 -1.33 13.36
C LEU A 22 2.26 -0.05 14.01
N SER A 23 1.57 1.08 13.80
CA SER A 23 1.94 2.36 14.41
C SER A 23 1.72 2.39 15.92
N LYS A 24 0.76 1.63 16.46
CA LYS A 24 0.57 1.48 17.90
C LYS A 24 1.69 0.66 18.53
N SER A 25 2.19 -0.33 17.81
CA SER A 25 3.29 -1.19 18.26
C SER A 25 4.65 -0.49 18.11
N LYS A 26 5.68 -1.05 18.75
CA LYS A 26 7.08 -0.62 18.55
C LYS A 26 7.71 -1.20 17.29
N PHE A 27 6.94 -1.90 16.44
CA PHE A 27 7.49 -2.60 15.27
C PHE A 27 8.11 -1.63 14.25
N LEU A 28 7.42 -0.52 13.95
CA LEU A 28 7.92 0.46 12.99
C LEU A 28 9.20 1.16 13.46
N GLU A 29 9.43 1.27 14.76
CA GLU A 29 10.67 1.86 15.31
C GLU A 29 11.93 1.05 14.93
N LYS A 30 11.77 -0.27 14.66
CA LYS A 30 12.86 -1.14 14.22
C LYS A 30 13.24 -0.93 12.76
N ILE A 31 12.40 -0.23 11.99
CA ILE A 31 12.63 0.06 10.58
C ILE A 31 13.43 1.36 10.47
N ASN A 32 14.66 1.25 9.99
CA ASN A 32 15.55 2.41 9.80
C ASN A 32 15.19 3.21 8.52
N ALA A 33 13.91 3.56 8.39
CA ALA A 33 13.36 4.42 7.34
C ALA A 33 12.03 4.99 7.83
N PRO A 34 11.75 6.30 7.70
CA PRO A 34 10.43 6.85 7.95
C PRO A 34 9.36 6.11 7.15
N PHE A 35 8.25 5.78 7.82
CA PHE A 35 7.11 5.12 7.22
C PHE A 35 5.93 6.10 7.14
N VAL A 36 5.53 6.45 5.92
CA VAL A 36 4.49 7.46 5.65
C VAL A 36 3.31 6.81 4.95
N CYS A 37 2.13 6.94 5.53
CA CYS A 37 0.89 6.46 4.94
C CYS A 37 0.34 7.49 3.93
N ILE A 38 -0.07 7.05 2.75
CA ILE A 38 -0.81 7.87 1.81
C ILE A 38 -2.29 7.68 2.11
N ALA A 39 -2.92 8.63 2.82
CA ALA A 39 -4.29 8.45 3.31
C ALA A 39 -4.99 9.79 3.57
N ASP A 40 -6.33 9.72 3.72
CA ASP A 40 -7.14 10.80 4.25
C ASP A 40 -7.19 10.72 5.78
N SER A 41 -7.04 11.86 6.46
CA SER A 41 -7.08 11.97 7.93
C SER A 41 -8.39 11.42 8.49
N LYS A 42 -9.53 11.77 7.88
CA LYS A 42 -10.87 11.33 8.32
C LYS A 42 -10.99 9.80 8.31
N LEU A 43 -10.43 9.14 7.29
CA LEU A 43 -10.39 7.68 7.23
C LEU A 43 -9.54 7.10 8.39
N LEU A 44 -8.36 7.63 8.61
CA LEU A 44 -7.44 7.15 9.66
C LEU A 44 -8.05 7.33 11.05
N GLU A 45 -8.59 8.52 11.34
CA GLU A 45 -9.17 8.87 12.64
C GLU A 45 -10.44 8.06 12.94
N SER A 46 -11.36 7.96 11.97
CA SER A 46 -12.59 7.16 12.12
C SER A 46 -12.28 5.69 12.36
N ARG A 47 -11.32 5.13 11.63
CA ARG A 47 -10.93 3.75 11.78
C ARG A 47 -10.21 3.49 13.12
N ALA A 48 -9.33 4.39 13.55
CA ALA A 48 -8.69 4.31 14.86
C ALA A 48 -9.73 4.35 16.00
N LYS A 49 -10.76 5.18 15.87
CA LYS A 49 -11.88 5.24 16.83
C LYS A 49 -12.63 3.91 16.90
N ILE A 50 -12.95 3.30 15.76
CA ILE A 50 -13.63 2.00 15.68
C ILE A 50 -12.78 0.91 16.36
N LEU A 51 -11.47 0.93 16.15
CA LEU A 51 -10.52 -0.05 16.71
C LEU A 51 -10.14 0.25 18.18
N GLY A 52 -10.63 1.35 18.78
CA GLY A 52 -10.25 1.74 20.14
C GLY A 52 -8.78 2.15 20.30
N LEU A 53 -8.11 2.54 19.20
CA LEU A 53 -6.70 2.88 19.21
C LEU A 53 -6.49 4.37 19.45
N LYS A 54 -5.74 4.72 20.50
CA LYS A 54 -5.29 6.10 20.77
C LYS A 54 -3.96 6.34 20.03
N LEU A 55 -4.02 7.11 18.94
CA LEU A 55 -2.88 7.42 18.07
C LEU A 55 -2.82 8.92 17.81
N LYS A 56 -1.59 9.45 17.64
CA LYS A 56 -1.35 10.81 17.15
C LYS A 56 -1.16 10.76 15.64
N PHE A 57 -1.88 11.60 14.91
CA PHE A 57 -1.79 11.74 13.46
C PHE A 57 -0.99 12.99 13.11
N ILE A 58 0.01 12.84 12.24
CA ILE A 58 0.85 13.94 11.74
C ILE A 58 0.72 13.99 10.23
N GLU A 59 0.05 15.03 9.73
CA GLU A 59 -0.07 15.29 8.30
C GLU A 59 1.21 15.96 7.79
N LEU A 60 1.81 15.37 6.77
CA LEU A 60 3.00 15.89 6.09
C LEU A 60 2.57 16.67 4.85
N GLN A 61 3.09 17.88 4.70
CA GLN A 61 2.93 18.67 3.48
C GLN A 61 3.94 18.26 2.39
N GLN A 62 5.07 17.71 2.81
CA GLN A 62 6.17 17.26 1.95
C GLN A 62 6.79 16.00 2.52
N LEU A 63 7.20 15.07 1.64
CA LEU A 63 7.78 13.79 2.06
C LEU A 63 9.13 13.94 2.75
N GLU A 64 9.89 15.00 2.42
CA GLU A 64 11.21 15.31 2.99
C GLU A 64 11.14 15.66 4.48
N LYS A 65 9.96 16.06 4.97
CA LYS A 65 9.72 16.37 6.38
C LYS A 65 9.31 15.14 7.21
N ALA A 66 9.36 13.94 6.66
CA ALA A 66 9.05 12.73 7.40
C ALA A 66 10.05 12.51 8.55
N LEU A 67 9.52 12.23 9.73
CA LEU A 67 10.27 11.98 10.94
C LEU A 67 10.53 10.48 11.12
N GLN A 68 11.50 10.14 11.94
CA GLN A 68 11.71 8.74 12.36
C GLN A 68 10.43 8.17 13.00
N ASN A 69 10.20 6.89 12.80
CA ASN A 69 9.02 6.22 13.32
C ASN A 69 9.02 6.21 14.85
N LYS A 70 7.87 6.50 15.44
CA LYS A 70 7.66 6.44 16.88
C LYS A 70 6.32 5.76 17.17
N ALA A 71 6.31 4.86 18.14
CA ALA A 71 5.10 4.18 18.56
C ALA A 71 4.01 5.19 19.00
N GLY A 72 2.79 4.91 18.60
CA GLY A 72 1.65 5.80 18.86
C GLY A 72 1.51 6.97 17.86
N ILE A 73 2.38 7.07 16.85
CA ILE A 73 2.35 8.14 15.84
C ILE A 73 2.15 7.54 14.44
N VAL A 74 1.17 8.06 13.72
CA VAL A 74 0.95 7.80 12.29
C VAL A 74 1.32 9.06 11.51
N GLN A 75 2.34 8.97 10.66
CA GLN A 75 2.66 10.02 9.70
C GLN A 75 1.93 9.71 8.39
N PHE A 76 1.26 10.69 7.83
CA PHE A 76 0.53 10.51 6.58
C PHE A 76 0.64 11.73 5.68
N ILE A 77 0.41 11.50 4.38
CA ILE A 77 0.26 12.55 3.38
C ILE A 77 -1.10 12.37 2.69
N LYS A 78 -1.85 13.45 2.58
CA LYS A 78 -3.17 13.44 1.95
C LYS A 78 -3.06 13.83 0.48
N ILE A 79 -3.55 12.96 -0.40
CA ILE A 79 -3.55 13.18 -1.86
C ILE A 79 -4.97 13.34 -2.40
N ALA A 80 -5.95 12.71 -1.75
CA ALA A 80 -7.35 12.77 -2.14
C ALA A 80 -8.25 12.54 -0.92
N ASP A 81 -9.53 12.89 -1.05
CA ASP A 81 -10.55 12.63 -0.05
C ASP A 81 -11.13 11.23 -0.23
N CYS A 82 -11.34 10.53 0.88
CA CYS A 82 -12.06 9.29 0.96
C CYS A 82 -13.54 9.56 1.27
N LYS A 83 -14.46 8.96 0.50
CA LYS A 83 -15.91 9.18 0.63
C LYS A 83 -16.53 8.08 1.50
N ASP A 84 -17.09 8.47 2.63
CA ASP A 84 -17.92 7.63 3.51
C ASP A 84 -17.39 6.19 3.68
N PRO A 85 -16.14 6.02 4.15
CA PRO A 85 -15.54 4.71 4.28
C PRO A 85 -16.19 3.95 5.43
N SER A 86 -16.80 2.81 5.12
CA SER A 86 -17.36 1.89 6.12
C SER A 86 -16.60 0.56 6.08
N PRO A 87 -16.08 0.08 7.22
CA PRO A 87 -15.39 -1.21 7.26
C PRO A 87 -16.25 -2.34 6.70
N GLY A 88 -15.68 -3.14 5.81
CA GLY A 88 -16.35 -4.29 5.19
C GLY A 88 -17.40 -3.95 4.12
N LYS A 89 -17.71 -2.65 3.89
CA LYS A 89 -18.66 -2.23 2.85
C LYS A 89 -17.94 -1.53 1.71
N LEU A 90 -17.85 -2.19 0.57
CA LEU A 90 -17.24 -1.64 -0.64
C LEU A 90 -18.03 -0.43 -1.15
N ASN A 91 -17.31 0.59 -1.61
CA ASN A 91 -17.90 1.78 -2.20
C ASN A 91 -17.11 2.15 -3.48
N PRO A 92 -17.66 1.92 -4.68
CA PRO A 92 -17.00 2.21 -5.95
C PRO A 92 -16.60 3.69 -6.11
N ASN A 93 -17.27 4.61 -5.41
CA ASN A 93 -16.89 6.03 -5.41
C ASN A 93 -15.49 6.29 -4.83
N ASN A 94 -14.93 5.32 -4.08
CA ASN A 94 -13.57 5.38 -3.55
C ASN A 94 -12.50 4.83 -4.52
N ALA A 95 -12.87 4.25 -5.66
CA ALA A 95 -11.91 3.76 -6.63
C ALA A 95 -10.92 4.85 -7.08
N LYS A 96 -11.41 6.06 -7.36
CA LYS A 96 -10.58 7.20 -7.73
C LYS A 96 -9.60 7.61 -6.61
N TYR A 97 -10.02 7.54 -5.36
CA TYR A 97 -9.17 7.77 -4.20
C TYR A 97 -8.03 6.74 -4.13
N VAL A 98 -8.38 5.45 -4.22
CA VAL A 98 -7.39 4.35 -4.19
C VAL A 98 -6.36 4.47 -5.30
N ILE A 99 -6.83 4.72 -6.53
CA ILE A 99 -5.95 4.85 -7.71
C ILE A 99 -5.07 6.12 -7.63
N LYS A 100 -5.58 7.25 -7.10
CA LYS A 100 -4.76 8.45 -6.90
C LYS A 100 -3.64 8.19 -5.89
N ASN A 101 -3.93 7.55 -4.76
CA ASN A 101 -2.94 7.21 -3.74
C ASN A 101 -1.87 6.25 -4.28
N LEU A 102 -2.29 5.22 -5.00
CA LEU A 102 -1.37 4.28 -5.65
C LEU A 102 -0.48 4.98 -6.69
N ASN A 103 -1.06 5.82 -7.55
CA ASN A 103 -0.32 6.57 -8.57
C ASN A 103 0.70 7.53 -7.95
N PHE A 104 0.35 8.19 -6.85
CA PHE A 104 1.28 9.05 -6.12
C PHE A 104 2.48 8.23 -5.61
N GLY A 105 2.22 7.11 -4.93
CA GLY A 105 3.28 6.24 -4.44
C GLY A 105 4.20 5.71 -5.54
N ILE A 106 3.63 5.27 -6.68
CA ILE A 106 4.39 4.84 -7.85
C ILE A 106 5.27 5.97 -8.40
N LYS A 107 4.69 7.17 -8.56
CA LYS A 107 5.40 8.34 -9.06
C LYS A 107 6.61 8.71 -8.19
N GLU A 108 6.42 8.78 -6.87
CA GLU A 108 7.49 9.17 -5.94
C GLU A 108 8.59 8.10 -5.86
N ALA A 109 8.21 6.82 -5.80
CA ALA A 109 9.17 5.72 -5.82
C ALA A 109 9.96 5.64 -7.16
N SER A 110 9.31 5.95 -8.29
CA SER A 110 9.98 5.97 -9.59
C SER A 110 10.95 7.13 -9.75
N LYS A 111 10.65 8.28 -9.16
CA LYS A 111 11.52 9.47 -9.21
C LYS A 111 12.73 9.37 -8.29
N ASN A 112 12.58 8.70 -7.16
CA ASN A 112 13.60 8.65 -6.13
C ASN A 112 13.87 7.21 -5.68
N LYS A 113 14.99 6.64 -6.11
CA LYS A 113 15.44 5.28 -5.75
C LYS A 113 15.60 5.04 -4.24
N LYS A 114 15.56 6.09 -3.43
CA LYS A 114 15.61 5.98 -1.96
C LYS A 114 14.23 5.81 -1.32
N ILE A 115 13.15 5.93 -2.11
CA ILE A 115 11.77 5.73 -1.67
C ILE A 115 11.30 4.33 -2.10
N GLY A 116 10.81 3.55 -1.15
CA GLY A 116 10.13 2.28 -1.41
C GLY A 116 8.63 2.43 -1.30
N LEU A 117 7.87 1.79 -2.20
CA LEU A 117 6.42 1.71 -2.13
C LEU A 117 5.99 0.36 -1.54
N VAL A 118 5.19 0.43 -0.49
CA VAL A 118 4.49 -0.72 0.11
C VAL A 118 3.00 -0.58 -0.21
N THR A 119 2.37 -1.64 -0.68
CA THR A 119 0.96 -1.63 -1.06
C THR A 119 0.13 -2.54 -0.16
N GLY A 120 -0.98 -2.02 0.34
CA GLY A 120 -2.03 -2.78 0.99
C GLY A 120 -2.97 -3.43 -0.04
N PRO A 121 -3.87 -4.32 0.41
CA PRO A 121 -4.76 -5.05 -0.49
C PRO A 121 -5.79 -4.13 -1.17
N ILE A 122 -6.08 -4.42 -2.45
CA ILE A 122 -7.07 -3.72 -3.27
C ILE A 122 -8.14 -4.72 -3.69
N GLN A 123 -9.41 -4.29 -3.66
CA GLN A 123 -10.52 -5.04 -4.23
C GLN A 123 -10.68 -4.69 -5.71
N LYS A 124 -10.29 -5.61 -6.60
CA LYS A 124 -10.27 -5.36 -8.05
C LYS A 124 -11.64 -5.00 -8.62
N SER A 125 -12.69 -5.74 -8.25
CA SER A 125 -14.06 -5.49 -8.73
C SER A 125 -14.51 -4.08 -8.35
N ASN A 126 -14.28 -3.64 -7.10
CA ASN A 126 -14.64 -2.31 -6.64
C ASN A 126 -13.94 -1.19 -7.43
N ILE A 127 -12.68 -1.41 -7.81
CA ILE A 127 -11.93 -0.47 -8.66
C ILE A 127 -12.52 -0.41 -10.08
N MET A 128 -12.87 -1.58 -10.66
CA MET A 128 -13.49 -1.64 -11.98
C MET A 128 -14.87 -0.99 -12.00
N ASP A 129 -15.70 -1.27 -11.00
CA ASP A 129 -17.04 -0.69 -10.84
C ASP A 129 -16.98 0.84 -10.66
N GLY A 130 -15.88 1.34 -10.07
CA GLY A 130 -15.59 2.77 -9.93
C GLY A 130 -14.99 3.45 -11.17
N GLY A 131 -15.07 2.81 -12.35
CA GLY A 131 -14.70 3.41 -13.64
C GLY A 131 -13.30 3.07 -14.14
N PHE A 132 -12.59 2.12 -13.52
CA PHE A 132 -11.25 1.68 -13.95
C PHE A 132 -11.29 0.27 -14.53
N ALA A 133 -12.11 0.03 -15.55
CA ALA A 133 -12.36 -1.29 -16.16
C ALA A 133 -11.08 -2.05 -16.58
N GLY A 134 -9.99 -1.36 -16.88
CA GLY A 134 -8.71 -1.99 -17.23
C GLY A 134 -7.78 -2.28 -16.05
N PHE A 135 -8.26 -2.20 -14.79
CA PHE A 135 -7.44 -2.48 -13.63
C PHE A 135 -7.34 -3.99 -13.37
N GLN A 136 -6.17 -4.56 -13.60
CA GLN A 136 -5.90 -6.00 -13.42
C GLN A 136 -5.23 -6.33 -12.08
N GLY A 137 -4.55 -5.36 -11.47
CA GLY A 137 -3.84 -5.51 -10.20
C GLY A 137 -2.69 -4.53 -10.05
N HIS A 138 -1.98 -4.65 -8.93
CA HIS A 138 -0.83 -3.78 -8.66
C HIS A 138 0.27 -3.95 -9.71
N THR A 139 0.64 -5.19 -10.03
CA THR A 139 1.75 -5.53 -10.91
C THR A 139 1.60 -4.89 -12.29
N GLU A 140 0.47 -5.13 -12.94
CA GLU A 140 0.15 -4.62 -14.27
C GLU A 140 -0.03 -3.10 -14.25
N TRP A 141 -0.61 -2.58 -13.16
CA TRP A 141 -0.78 -1.13 -13.00
C TRP A 141 0.54 -0.41 -12.83
N ILE A 142 1.46 -0.95 -12.00
CA ILE A 142 2.82 -0.43 -11.83
C ILE A 142 3.56 -0.48 -13.16
N GLN A 143 3.54 -1.61 -13.87
CA GLN A 143 4.16 -1.75 -15.19
C GLN A 143 3.69 -0.66 -16.15
N LYS A 144 2.38 -0.50 -16.27
CA LYS A 144 1.78 0.53 -17.13
C LYS A 144 2.22 1.95 -16.74
N LYS A 145 2.26 2.26 -15.44
CA LYS A 145 2.63 3.59 -14.94
C LYS A 145 4.10 3.91 -15.05
N THR A 146 4.97 2.91 -14.91
CA THR A 146 6.43 3.06 -15.04
C THR A 146 6.91 2.90 -16.48
N LYS A 147 6.04 2.48 -17.40
CA LYS A 147 6.38 2.15 -18.80
C LYS A 147 7.49 1.10 -18.90
N SER A 148 7.56 0.20 -17.92
CA SER A 148 8.56 -0.86 -17.89
C SER A 148 8.22 -1.94 -18.90
N SER A 149 9.21 -2.44 -19.64
CA SER A 149 9.04 -3.55 -20.60
C SER A 149 8.66 -4.85 -19.89
N ASN A 150 9.26 -5.09 -18.71
CA ASN A 150 9.04 -6.30 -17.93
C ASN A 150 8.80 -5.95 -16.46
N VAL A 151 7.97 -6.75 -15.79
CA VAL A 151 7.80 -6.75 -14.35
C VAL A 151 8.14 -8.15 -13.81
N VAL A 152 8.94 -8.17 -12.78
CA VAL A 152 9.34 -9.41 -12.10
C VAL A 152 8.68 -9.43 -10.73
N MET A 153 7.96 -10.52 -10.43
CA MET A 153 7.42 -10.77 -9.11
C MET A 153 8.36 -11.71 -8.36
N LEU A 154 8.89 -11.23 -7.24
CA LEU A 154 9.71 -12.02 -6.33
C LEU A 154 8.87 -12.44 -5.13
N LEU A 155 8.68 -13.74 -4.96
CA LEU A 155 8.05 -14.31 -3.76
C LEU A 155 9.14 -14.85 -2.85
N SER A 156 9.20 -14.38 -1.62
CA SER A 156 10.14 -14.87 -0.61
C SER A 156 9.40 -15.39 0.60
N SER A 157 9.92 -16.47 1.21
CA SER A 157 9.40 -17.06 2.44
C SER A 157 10.47 -17.02 3.51
N TYR A 158 10.12 -16.62 4.72
CA TYR A 158 11.04 -16.58 5.86
C TYR A 158 11.56 -17.97 6.24
N TRP A 159 10.72 -19.01 6.05
CA TRP A 159 11.05 -20.40 6.45
C TRP A 159 11.99 -21.14 5.50
N GLN A 160 12.16 -20.69 4.29
CA GLN A 160 12.94 -21.40 3.27
C GLN A 160 13.82 -20.47 2.44
N MET A 161 14.37 -19.44 2.83
CA MET A 161 15.28 -18.54 2.07
C MET A 161 15.38 -18.81 0.53
N LYS A 162 14.33 -19.38 -0.05
CA LYS A 162 14.19 -19.66 -1.49
C LYS A 162 13.35 -18.56 -2.10
N ALA A 163 14.02 -17.67 -2.80
CA ALA A 163 13.35 -16.68 -3.62
C ALA A 163 12.81 -17.36 -4.89
N ARG A 164 11.51 -17.19 -5.18
CA ARG A 164 10.91 -17.59 -6.46
C ARG A 164 10.66 -16.33 -7.28
N VAL A 165 11.31 -16.24 -8.42
CA VAL A 165 11.09 -15.17 -9.40
C VAL A 165 9.99 -15.61 -10.36
N GLN A 166 8.91 -14.85 -10.47
CA GLN A 166 7.84 -15.09 -11.42
C GLN A 166 7.78 -13.92 -12.39
N ASN A 167 8.00 -14.20 -13.68
CA ASN A 167 7.77 -13.22 -14.74
C ASN A 167 6.28 -13.14 -15.03
N SER A 168 5.70 -11.97 -14.99
CA SER A 168 4.26 -11.74 -15.18
C SER A 168 3.75 -11.94 -16.61
N CYS A 169 4.57 -12.45 -17.51
CA CYS A 169 4.22 -12.55 -18.94
C CYS A 169 4.36 -13.96 -19.55
N SER A 170 4.12 -15.02 -18.78
CA SER A 170 3.90 -16.33 -19.38
C SER A 170 3.08 -17.23 -18.46
N THR A 171 1.98 -17.71 -18.98
CA THR A 171 1.27 -18.89 -18.50
C THR A 171 2.22 -20.09 -18.59
N TYR A 172 3.04 -20.31 -17.56
CA TYR A 172 3.75 -21.58 -17.46
C TYR A 172 2.91 -22.57 -16.65
N PRO A 173 2.59 -23.75 -17.22
CA PRO A 173 1.96 -24.81 -16.46
C PRO A 173 2.90 -25.26 -15.33
N TYR A 174 2.34 -25.48 -14.16
CA TYR A 174 3.04 -26.06 -13.03
C TYR A 174 3.70 -27.39 -13.45
N SER A 175 5.00 -27.40 -13.56
CA SER A 175 5.74 -28.66 -13.66
C SER A 175 5.91 -29.22 -12.25
N THR A 176 5.11 -30.18 -11.90
CA THR A 176 5.30 -31.07 -10.74
C THR A 176 6.37 -32.10 -11.06
N LYS A 177 7.63 -31.71 -11.21
CA LYS A 177 8.73 -32.67 -11.27
C LYS A 177 9.69 -32.39 -10.13
N GLY A 178 9.81 -33.37 -9.24
CA GLY A 178 10.93 -33.49 -8.30
C GLY A 178 10.55 -33.67 -6.84
N ARG A 179 9.85 -34.78 -6.52
CA ARG A 179 10.06 -35.48 -5.25
C ARG A 179 10.60 -36.85 -5.61
N THR A 180 11.83 -37.04 -5.41
CA THR A 180 12.49 -38.29 -5.01
C THR A 180 13.58 -37.89 -4.02
#